data_75f61bbbad1586f27dcfe4d2598ada67
#
_entry.id   75f61bbbad1586f27dcfe4d2598ada67
#
_cell.length_a   1.000
_cell.length_b   1.000
_cell.length_c   1.000
_cell.angle_alpha   90.00
_cell.angle_beta   90.00
_cell.angle_gamma   90.00
#
_symmetry.space_group_name_H-M   'P 1'
#
loop_
_entity.id
_entity.type
_entity.pdbx_description
1 polymer ?
#
loop_
_entity_poly.entity_id
_entity_poly.type
_entity_poly.pdbx_seq_one_letter_code
_entity_poly.pdbx_strand_id
1 'polypeptide(L)'
;MRQHKHLDDLMNRAEMDGRCCSASSPAERQAMLRRTRCGDVVRPFRSVYARREYWDGLNPIEQASHVIREMARRHPERVFAGLSAAVIYGFEHSWTLHDEPYVYIATDGFTKSRRSYHRLRRISVRRSDIREDCRVVRLYRPRGDGAAQDGSNTWSQVSKLADRIAHERALRDNVCIGEVRVTSPARTLVDCALLYPFEHVLSMFDSALRRGLVTREEIVAVCDGLRVDCGPVFRLLHYADARSENGGESFCRAVSIEEGFVPPQLQHTFYSRVTGKEAGRVDFIWHTEDGRIIVLEFDGMQKYIDPEMTSNRDVRQVARDERQREQDLKEAGVSVVIRTNYIEVVQRAPFVMKLMQAGVPRAGAHPIFEHAD
;
A
#
# COMPACT_ATOMS: atom_id res chain seq x y z
N MET A 1 -38.76 10.44 5.53
CA MET A 1 -37.89 9.82 6.55
C MET A 1 -37.64 10.84 7.66
N ARG A 2 -37.83 10.54 8.96
CA ARG A 2 -37.48 11.50 10.02
C ARG A 2 -35.96 11.72 9.99
N GLN A 3 -35.52 12.94 9.72
CA GLN A 3 -34.11 13.33 9.84
C GLN A 3 -33.69 13.20 11.30
N HIS A 4 -32.78 12.30 11.56
CA HIS A 4 -32.14 12.21 12.88
C HIS A 4 -30.90 13.11 12.88
N LYS A 5 -31.10 14.44 13.04
CA LYS A 5 -30.04 15.45 13.03
C LYS A 5 -28.79 15.01 13.82
N HIS A 6 -28.97 14.43 14.99
CA HIS A 6 -27.86 13.92 15.80
C HIS A 6 -27.04 12.81 15.10
N LEU A 7 -27.67 11.89 14.37
CA LEU A 7 -26.96 10.83 13.64
C LEU A 7 -26.24 11.37 12.41
N ASP A 8 -26.83 12.37 11.77
CA ASP A 8 -26.20 13.03 10.63
C ASP A 8 -24.97 13.84 11.07
N ASP A 9 -25.04 14.53 12.20
CA ASP A 9 -23.91 15.23 12.81
C ASP A 9 -22.81 14.25 13.24
N LEU A 10 -23.17 13.07 13.74
CA LEU A 10 -22.22 12.01 14.09
C LEU A 10 -21.47 11.49 12.86
N MET A 11 -22.19 11.26 11.75
CA MET A 11 -21.58 10.81 10.49
C MET A 11 -20.73 11.90 9.87
N ASN A 12 -21.18 13.16 9.84
CA ASN A 12 -20.41 14.29 9.32
C ASN A 12 -19.06 14.40 10.02
N ARG A 13 -19.05 14.36 11.37
CA ARG A 13 -17.77 14.39 12.11
C ARG A 13 -16.89 13.19 11.81
N ALA A 14 -17.47 12.00 11.67
CA ALA A 14 -16.71 10.80 11.36
C ALA A 14 -16.05 10.89 9.97
N GLU A 15 -16.77 11.38 8.97
CA GLU A 15 -16.28 11.61 7.62
C GLU A 15 -15.17 12.66 7.60
N MET A 16 -15.35 13.78 8.32
CA MET A 16 -14.30 14.82 8.48
C MET A 16 -13.03 14.26 9.13
N ASP A 17 -13.16 13.28 10.04
CA ASP A 17 -12.01 12.63 10.71
C ASP A 17 -11.47 11.43 9.90
N GLY A 18 -11.99 11.16 8.71
CA GLY A 18 -11.59 10.02 7.88
C GLY A 18 -11.79 8.67 8.60
N ARG A 19 -12.91 8.49 9.29
CA ARG A 19 -13.27 7.26 10.01
C ARG A 19 -14.74 6.90 9.83
N CYS A 20 -15.08 5.67 10.11
CA CYS A 20 -16.46 5.27 10.30
C CYS A 20 -17.02 5.84 11.61
N CYS A 21 -18.34 5.73 11.82
CA CYS A 21 -18.98 6.04 13.08
C CYS A 21 -19.52 4.77 13.78
N SER A 22 -19.81 4.88 15.06
CA SER A 22 -20.47 3.84 15.85
C SER A 22 -21.61 4.41 16.68
N ALA A 23 -22.63 3.60 16.89
CA ALA A 23 -23.74 3.96 17.76
C ALA A 23 -23.35 3.80 19.23
N SER A 24 -23.59 4.81 20.04
CA SER A 24 -23.30 4.83 21.49
C SER A 24 -24.47 4.29 22.34
N SER A 25 -25.70 4.38 21.85
CA SER A 25 -26.90 3.93 22.53
C SER A 25 -27.68 2.83 21.79
N PRO A 26 -28.53 2.06 22.46
CA PRO A 26 -29.42 1.10 21.78
C PRO A 26 -30.36 1.77 20.77
N ALA A 27 -30.85 2.97 21.08
CA ALA A 27 -31.74 3.73 20.20
C ALA A 27 -31.01 4.14 18.89
N GLU A 28 -29.79 4.68 18.99
CA GLU A 28 -28.95 5.00 17.85
C GLU A 28 -28.64 3.75 17.02
N ARG A 29 -28.32 2.62 17.66
CA ARG A 29 -28.07 1.35 16.98
C ARG A 29 -29.27 0.90 16.14
N GLN A 30 -30.48 0.98 16.71
CA GLN A 30 -31.71 0.64 16.00
C GLN A 30 -31.96 1.60 14.83
N ALA A 31 -31.68 2.89 14.99
CA ALA A 31 -31.81 3.87 13.94
C ALA A 31 -30.80 3.62 12.80
N MET A 32 -29.52 3.32 13.12
CA MET A 32 -28.51 2.95 12.13
C MET A 32 -28.88 1.66 11.37
N LEU A 33 -29.40 0.65 12.07
CA LEU A 33 -29.86 -0.59 11.42
C LEU A 33 -31.05 -0.35 10.49
N ARG A 34 -31.98 0.56 10.82
CA ARG A 34 -33.07 0.96 9.90
C ARG A 34 -32.50 1.64 8.65
N ARG A 35 -31.56 2.58 8.82
CA ARG A 35 -30.90 3.28 7.71
C ARG A 35 -30.09 2.32 6.82
N THR A 36 -29.47 1.30 7.41
CA THR A 36 -28.78 0.25 6.63
C THR A 36 -29.78 -0.54 5.76
N ARG A 37 -31.00 -0.82 6.27
CA ARG A 37 -32.05 -1.50 5.48
C ARG A 37 -32.59 -0.61 4.36
N CYS A 38 -32.63 0.70 4.55
CA CYS A 38 -33.02 1.66 3.50
C CYS A 38 -31.93 1.91 2.47
N GLY A 39 -30.70 1.43 2.69
CA GLY A 39 -29.61 1.51 1.75
C GLY A 39 -28.75 2.78 1.84
N ASP A 40 -29.12 3.78 2.64
CA ASP A 40 -28.38 5.05 2.77
C ASP A 40 -27.15 4.96 3.71
N VAL A 41 -27.05 3.89 4.50
CA VAL A 41 -25.92 3.59 5.38
C VAL A 41 -25.40 2.18 5.12
N VAL A 42 -24.10 2.03 5.06
CA VAL A 42 -23.41 0.73 5.03
C VAL A 42 -22.96 0.33 6.42
N ARG A 43 -22.79 -0.97 6.62
CA ARG A 43 -22.25 -1.55 7.86
C ARG A 43 -21.03 -2.43 7.54
N PRO A 44 -19.86 -1.84 7.30
CA PRO A 44 -18.65 -2.58 6.88
C PRO A 44 -18.16 -3.53 7.97
N PHE A 45 -18.38 -3.19 9.26
CA PHE A 45 -18.01 -4.03 10.39
C PHE A 45 -19.09 -4.03 11.47
N ARG A 46 -19.02 -4.96 12.44
CA ARG A 46 -20.00 -5.03 13.53
C ARG A 46 -20.02 -3.72 14.32
N SER A 47 -21.20 -3.07 14.36
CA SER A 47 -21.43 -1.79 15.04
C SER A 47 -20.59 -0.62 14.52
N VAL A 48 -20.12 -0.72 13.29
CA VAL A 48 -19.40 0.32 12.56
C VAL A 48 -20.19 0.66 11.32
N TYR A 49 -20.43 1.96 11.07
CA TYR A 49 -21.32 2.47 10.04
C TYR A 49 -20.69 3.61 9.28
N ALA A 50 -21.07 3.79 8.01
CA ALA A 50 -20.72 4.93 7.17
C ALA A 50 -21.89 5.27 6.23
N ARG A 51 -22.00 6.50 5.72
CA ARG A 51 -22.91 6.80 4.63
C ARG A 51 -22.52 6.02 3.39
N ARG A 52 -23.49 5.51 2.66
CA ARG A 52 -23.22 4.75 1.45
C ARG A 52 -22.49 5.57 0.41
N GLU A 53 -22.98 6.75 0.08
CA GLU A 53 -22.39 7.64 -0.92
C GLU A 53 -20.91 7.96 -0.60
N TYR A 54 -20.62 8.33 0.64
CA TYR A 54 -19.25 8.57 1.09
C TYR A 54 -18.39 7.30 1.02
N TRP A 55 -18.91 6.16 1.51
CA TRP A 55 -18.21 4.87 1.52
C TRP A 55 -17.87 4.35 0.14
N ASP A 56 -18.81 4.47 -0.81
CA ASP A 56 -18.66 3.99 -2.18
C ASP A 56 -17.64 4.86 -2.97
N GLY A 57 -17.36 6.09 -2.52
CA GLY A 57 -16.29 6.94 -3.04
C GLY A 57 -14.89 6.61 -2.52
N LEU A 58 -14.77 5.76 -1.49
CA LEU A 58 -13.49 5.37 -0.91
C LEU A 58 -12.90 4.14 -1.60
N ASN A 59 -11.59 4.15 -1.86
CA ASN A 59 -10.90 2.93 -2.29
C ASN A 59 -10.79 1.89 -1.15
N PRO A 60 -10.49 0.61 -1.45
CA PRO A 60 -10.45 -0.46 -0.45
C PRO A 60 -9.51 -0.22 0.74
N ILE A 61 -8.36 0.44 0.53
CA ILE A 61 -7.40 0.77 1.59
C ILE A 61 -7.98 1.86 2.50
N GLU A 62 -8.60 2.88 1.93
CA GLU A 62 -9.28 3.94 2.69
C GLU A 62 -10.43 3.37 3.49
N GLN A 63 -11.24 2.49 2.90
CA GLN A 63 -12.31 1.80 3.58
C GLN A 63 -11.81 1.01 4.81
N ALA A 64 -10.73 0.26 4.65
CA ALA A 64 -10.09 -0.46 5.76
C ALA A 64 -9.56 0.50 6.83
N SER A 65 -8.91 1.58 6.43
CA SER A 65 -8.41 2.62 7.33
C SER A 65 -9.54 3.24 8.17
N HIS A 66 -10.67 3.58 7.55
CA HIS A 66 -11.85 4.15 8.23
C HIS A 66 -12.42 3.22 9.32
N VAL A 67 -12.48 1.91 9.02
CA VAL A 67 -12.90 0.90 10.00
C VAL A 67 -11.92 0.80 11.15
N ILE A 68 -10.61 0.71 10.86
CA ILE A 68 -9.55 0.56 11.86
C ILE A 68 -9.52 1.75 12.81
N ARG A 69 -9.62 2.98 12.29
CA ARG A 69 -9.63 4.22 13.08
C ARG A 69 -10.82 4.28 14.03
N GLU A 70 -12.02 3.91 13.59
CA GLU A 70 -13.17 3.85 14.48
C GLU A 70 -13.03 2.75 15.52
N MET A 71 -12.44 1.60 15.16
CA MET A 71 -12.17 0.54 16.12
C MET A 71 -11.12 0.93 17.15
N ALA A 72 -10.06 1.64 16.77
CA ALA A 72 -9.05 2.18 17.68
C ALA A 72 -9.64 3.19 18.65
N ARG A 73 -10.49 4.10 18.16
CA ARG A 73 -11.21 5.07 19.01
C ARG A 73 -12.07 4.38 20.09
N ARG A 74 -12.70 3.25 19.73
CA ARG A 74 -13.56 2.49 20.67
C ARG A 74 -12.78 1.58 21.61
N HIS A 75 -11.61 1.18 21.22
CA HIS A 75 -10.75 0.19 21.87
C HIS A 75 -9.30 0.66 21.85
N PRO A 76 -8.96 1.73 22.59
CA PRO A 76 -7.63 2.33 22.56
C PRO A 76 -6.52 1.41 23.07
N GLU A 77 -6.89 0.38 23.81
CA GLU A 77 -5.98 -0.67 24.31
C GLU A 77 -5.52 -1.67 23.22
N ARG A 78 -6.24 -1.75 22.10
CA ARG A 78 -5.95 -2.72 21.05
C ARG A 78 -4.74 -2.31 20.24
N VAL A 79 -3.88 -3.30 19.97
CA VAL A 79 -2.77 -3.17 19.04
C VAL A 79 -3.15 -3.84 17.73
N PHE A 80 -3.20 -3.08 16.63
CA PHE A 80 -3.44 -3.62 15.30
C PHE A 80 -2.15 -4.22 14.74
N ALA A 81 -2.28 -5.26 13.90
CA ALA A 81 -1.16 -6.05 13.38
C ALA A 81 -1.37 -6.41 11.91
N GLY A 82 -0.38 -7.00 11.27
CA GLY A 82 -0.44 -7.47 9.89
C GLY A 82 -0.99 -6.42 8.94
N LEU A 83 -1.92 -6.81 8.03
CA LEU A 83 -2.48 -5.89 7.04
C LEU A 83 -3.13 -4.64 7.66
N SER A 84 -3.76 -4.76 8.85
CA SER A 84 -4.35 -3.59 9.51
C SER A 84 -3.30 -2.58 9.99
N ALA A 85 -2.14 -3.04 10.45
CA ALA A 85 -1.02 -2.16 10.78
C ALA A 85 -0.38 -1.58 9.52
N ALA A 86 -0.24 -2.39 8.45
CA ALA A 86 0.28 -1.94 7.16
C ALA A 86 -0.57 -0.78 6.57
N VAL A 87 -1.90 -0.88 6.65
CA VAL A 87 -2.83 0.20 6.27
C VAL A 87 -2.56 1.47 7.08
N ILE A 88 -2.38 1.34 8.40
CA ILE A 88 -2.13 2.50 9.27
C ILE A 88 -0.75 3.11 9.03
N TYR A 89 0.26 2.31 8.70
CA TYR A 89 1.56 2.81 8.26
C TYR A 89 1.56 3.41 6.84
N GLY A 90 0.50 3.16 6.05
CA GLY A 90 0.44 3.53 4.64
C GLY A 90 1.48 2.77 3.81
N PHE A 91 1.76 1.51 4.14
CA PHE A 91 2.57 0.65 3.28
C PHE A 91 1.81 0.38 2.00
N GLU A 92 2.48 0.55 0.87
CA GLU A 92 1.87 0.34 -0.45
C GLU A 92 1.60 -1.15 -0.68
N HIS A 93 0.40 -1.49 -1.12
CA HIS A 93 0.00 -2.87 -1.38
C HIS A 93 -1.21 -2.94 -2.31
N SER A 94 -1.45 -4.11 -2.87
CA SER A 94 -2.59 -4.34 -3.77
C SER A 94 -3.93 -4.20 -3.05
N TRP A 95 -4.91 -3.60 -3.73
CA TRP A 95 -6.29 -3.51 -3.26
C TRP A 95 -6.95 -4.87 -3.07
N THR A 96 -6.51 -5.89 -3.83
CA THR A 96 -7.04 -7.26 -3.74
C THR A 96 -6.87 -7.90 -2.36
N LEU A 97 -5.91 -7.42 -1.55
CA LEU A 97 -5.77 -7.86 -0.16
C LEU A 97 -6.95 -7.47 0.72
N HIS A 98 -7.83 -6.59 0.25
CA HIS A 98 -9.03 -6.12 0.93
C HIS A 98 -10.34 -6.70 0.39
N ASP A 99 -10.31 -7.62 -0.59
CA ASP A 99 -11.50 -8.31 -1.11
C ASP A 99 -12.27 -9.01 0.03
N GLU A 100 -11.53 -9.55 0.99
CA GLU A 100 -12.07 -9.99 2.27
C GLU A 100 -11.67 -9.01 3.38
N PRO A 101 -12.58 -8.14 3.84
CA PRO A 101 -12.27 -7.04 4.77
C PRO A 101 -12.05 -7.53 6.20
N TYR A 102 -10.91 -8.15 6.46
CA TYR A 102 -10.50 -8.52 7.81
C TYR A 102 -9.81 -7.38 8.54
N VAL A 103 -10.05 -7.31 9.86
CA VAL A 103 -9.26 -6.48 10.78
C VAL A 103 -8.36 -7.39 11.62
N TYR A 104 -7.08 -7.11 11.61
CA TYR A 104 -6.05 -7.88 12.32
C TYR A 104 -5.64 -7.16 13.60
N ILE A 105 -5.62 -7.90 14.72
CA ILE A 105 -5.15 -7.42 16.02
C ILE A 105 -4.09 -8.36 16.58
N ALA A 106 -3.11 -7.80 17.28
CA ALA A 106 -2.10 -8.55 18.04
C ALA A 106 -2.69 -9.09 19.36
N THR A 107 -2.30 -10.32 19.72
CA THR A 107 -2.67 -10.93 21.01
C THR A 107 -1.48 -11.73 21.57
N ASP A 108 -1.28 -11.69 22.90
CA ASP A 108 -0.17 -12.36 23.61
C ASP A 108 -0.45 -13.80 24.05
N GLY A 109 -1.38 -14.47 23.38
CA GLY A 109 -1.71 -15.84 23.69
C GLY A 109 -2.73 -16.46 22.77
N PHE A 110 -2.74 -17.79 22.76
CA PHE A 110 -3.75 -18.61 22.10
C PHE A 110 -5.09 -18.50 22.88
N THR A 111 -5.77 -17.39 22.73
CA THR A 111 -7.13 -17.30 23.24
C THR A 111 -8.00 -18.19 22.35
N LYS A 112 -8.29 -19.41 22.78
CA LYS A 112 -9.38 -20.26 22.25
C LYS A 112 -10.73 -19.57 22.50
N SER A 113 -10.88 -18.31 22.07
CA SER A 113 -12.18 -17.66 22.11
C SER A 113 -13.04 -18.30 21.03
N ARG A 114 -14.01 -19.12 21.45
CA ARG A 114 -15.06 -19.71 20.59
C ARG A 114 -15.93 -18.66 19.88
N ARG A 115 -15.77 -17.37 20.17
CA ARG A 115 -16.44 -16.25 19.48
C ARG A 115 -15.47 -15.64 18.46
N SER A 116 -15.26 -16.31 17.36
CA SER A 116 -14.68 -15.70 16.16
C SER A 116 -15.67 -14.61 15.69
N TYR A 117 -15.31 -13.35 15.83
CA TYR A 117 -16.01 -12.30 15.11
C TYR A 117 -15.69 -12.48 13.64
N HIS A 118 -16.68 -12.62 12.79
CA HIS A 118 -16.59 -13.07 11.40
C HIS A 118 -15.52 -12.34 10.53
N ARG A 119 -15.08 -11.14 10.95
CA ARG A 119 -14.09 -10.32 10.24
C ARG A 119 -12.93 -9.83 11.12
N LEU A 120 -12.77 -10.37 12.33
CA LEU A 120 -11.64 -10.05 13.22
C LEU A 120 -10.68 -11.24 13.27
N ARG A 121 -9.46 -11.02 12.85
CA ARG A 121 -8.35 -11.99 12.89
C ARG A 121 -7.40 -11.63 14.03
N ARG A 122 -6.80 -12.64 14.63
CA ARG A 122 -5.82 -12.46 15.70
C ARG A 122 -4.49 -13.01 15.23
N ILE A 123 -3.43 -12.21 15.39
CA ILE A 123 -2.06 -12.62 15.18
C ILE A 123 -1.46 -12.82 16.56
N SER A 124 -0.94 -14.02 16.82
CA SER A 124 -0.22 -14.30 18.06
C SER A 124 1.17 -13.67 17.99
N VAL A 125 1.46 -12.82 18.96
CA VAL A 125 2.73 -12.08 19.05
C VAL A 125 3.30 -12.23 20.46
N ARG A 126 4.58 -11.89 20.65
CA ARG A 126 5.18 -11.83 21.98
C ARG A 126 4.55 -10.68 22.78
N ARG A 127 4.55 -10.83 24.11
CA ARG A 127 4.02 -9.80 24.99
C ARG A 127 4.74 -8.46 24.86
N SER A 128 6.05 -8.49 24.57
CA SER A 128 6.85 -7.31 24.27
C SER A 128 6.33 -6.55 23.05
N ASP A 129 5.96 -7.26 21.98
CA ASP A 129 5.43 -6.66 20.74
C ASP A 129 4.15 -5.81 20.98
N ILE A 130 3.40 -6.12 22.06
CA ILE A 130 2.18 -5.38 22.44
C ILE A 130 2.49 -4.27 23.44
N ARG A 131 3.42 -4.48 24.37
CA ARG A 131 3.65 -3.56 25.49
C ARG A 131 4.77 -2.58 25.27
N GLU A 132 5.87 -3.03 24.69
CA GLU A 132 7.14 -2.31 24.63
C GLU A 132 7.44 -1.87 23.19
N ASP A 133 7.27 -2.77 22.21
CA ASP A 133 7.65 -2.55 20.82
C ASP A 133 6.53 -1.98 19.95
N CYS A 134 5.30 -1.93 20.47
CA CYS A 134 4.20 -1.33 19.70
C CYS A 134 4.43 0.17 19.49
N ARG A 135 3.93 0.67 18.36
CA ARG A 135 3.98 2.09 18.00
C ARG A 135 2.61 2.73 18.16
N VAL A 136 2.59 4.00 18.50
CA VAL A 136 1.40 4.84 18.50
C VAL A 136 1.47 5.76 17.30
N VAL A 137 0.58 5.55 16.34
CA VAL A 137 0.44 6.41 15.17
C VAL A 137 -0.62 7.45 15.45
N ARG A 138 -0.24 8.73 15.42
CA ARG A 138 -1.15 9.85 15.58
C ARG A 138 -1.77 10.23 14.24
N LEU A 139 -3.06 10.49 14.28
CA LEU A 139 -3.86 10.85 13.13
C LEU A 139 -4.13 12.34 13.14
N TYR A 140 -3.93 13.00 12.02
CA TYR A 140 -4.10 14.45 11.89
C TYR A 140 -5.07 14.77 10.75
N ARG A 141 -5.77 15.90 10.85
CA ARG A 141 -6.49 16.55 9.75
C ARG A 141 -6.12 18.03 9.67
N PRO A 142 -6.21 18.67 8.50
CA PRO A 142 -6.00 20.10 8.35
C PRO A 142 -6.93 20.93 9.24
N ARG A 143 -6.44 22.07 9.74
CA ARG A 143 -7.26 23.08 10.41
C ARG A 143 -7.96 23.91 9.33
N GLY A 144 -9.28 23.86 9.27
CA GLY A 144 -10.09 24.65 8.34
C GLY A 144 -11.26 23.84 7.78
N ASP A 145 -12.33 24.54 7.38
CA ASP A 145 -13.53 23.94 6.78
C ASP A 145 -13.34 23.57 5.30
N GLY A 146 -12.14 23.76 4.76
CA GLY A 146 -11.76 23.33 3.42
C GLY A 146 -11.59 21.82 3.39
N ALA A 147 -12.57 21.10 2.86
CA ALA A 147 -12.40 19.72 2.44
C ALA A 147 -11.15 19.67 1.56
N ALA A 148 -10.15 18.89 1.97
CA ALA A 148 -9.04 18.56 1.11
C ALA A 148 -9.63 17.77 -0.08
N GLN A 149 -9.76 18.44 -1.22
CA GLN A 149 -10.14 17.84 -2.49
C GLN A 149 -9.04 16.94 -3.06
N ASP A 150 -7.94 16.81 -2.32
CA ASP A 150 -6.84 15.95 -2.68
C ASP A 150 -6.87 14.71 -1.77
N GLY A 151 -7.18 13.55 -2.34
CA GLY A 151 -7.17 12.24 -1.68
C GLY A 151 -5.79 11.77 -1.19
N SER A 152 -4.82 12.69 -1.08
CA SER A 152 -3.54 12.44 -0.43
C SER A 152 -3.72 12.46 1.08
N ASN A 153 -3.91 11.27 1.66
CA ASN A 153 -3.69 11.04 3.08
C ASN A 153 -2.23 11.35 3.40
N THR A 154 -1.91 12.62 3.67
CA THR A 154 -0.59 13.05 4.14
C THR A 154 -0.37 12.54 5.56
N TRP A 155 0.08 11.30 5.64
CA TRP A 155 0.59 10.69 6.85
C TRP A 155 2.00 11.20 7.09
N SER A 156 2.20 12.13 8.00
CA SER A 156 3.53 12.44 8.48
C SER A 156 3.87 11.48 9.62
N GLN A 157 4.58 10.42 9.32
CA GLN A 157 5.33 9.68 10.32
C GLN A 157 6.65 10.41 10.57
N VAL A 158 6.91 10.72 11.82
CA VAL A 158 8.13 11.42 12.24
C VAL A 158 9.20 10.40 12.56
N SER A 159 10.22 10.28 11.71
CA SER A 159 11.47 9.62 12.05
C SER A 159 12.64 10.56 11.80
N LYS A 160 13.38 10.89 12.90
CA LYS A 160 14.63 11.66 12.96
C LYS A 160 14.53 13.18 12.72
N LEU A 161 15.57 13.91 13.05
CA LEU A 161 15.64 15.36 13.31
C LEU A 161 15.01 16.30 12.25
N ALA A 162 15.08 15.95 10.97
CA ALA A 162 14.43 16.68 9.88
C ALA A 162 12.89 16.63 9.97
N ASP A 163 12.36 15.56 10.52
CA ASP A 163 10.93 15.35 10.72
C ASP A 163 10.38 16.14 11.91
N ARG A 164 11.21 16.56 12.87
CA ARG A 164 10.75 17.40 13.98
C ARG A 164 10.25 18.77 13.50
N ILE A 165 10.95 19.39 12.57
CA ILE A 165 10.57 20.71 12.02
C ILE A 165 9.32 20.55 11.13
N ALA A 166 9.26 19.50 10.33
CA ALA A 166 8.07 19.17 9.54
C ALA A 166 6.88 18.79 10.44
N HIS A 167 7.13 18.06 11.53
CA HIS A 167 6.13 17.72 12.54
C HIS A 167 5.61 18.95 13.29
N GLU A 168 6.49 19.87 13.72
CA GLU A 168 6.08 21.11 14.37
C GLU A 168 5.29 22.01 13.43
N ARG A 169 5.63 22.05 12.12
CA ARG A 169 4.81 22.74 11.10
C ARG A 169 3.47 22.02 10.91
N ALA A 170 3.47 20.68 10.76
CA ALA A 170 2.26 19.89 10.64
C ALA A 170 1.33 20.07 11.85
N LEU A 171 1.86 20.19 13.06
CA LEU A 171 1.08 20.47 14.28
C LEU A 171 0.45 21.88 14.32
N ARG A 172 1.04 22.87 13.64
CA ARG A 172 0.45 24.22 13.55
C ARG A 172 -0.78 24.24 12.65
N ASP A 173 -0.73 23.49 11.56
CA ASP A 173 -1.75 23.50 10.51
C ASP A 173 -2.76 22.37 10.63
N ASN A 174 -2.54 21.41 11.54
CA ASN A 174 -3.35 20.22 11.69
C ASN A 174 -3.86 20.04 13.13
N VAL A 175 -4.97 19.29 13.25
CA VAL A 175 -5.55 18.87 14.54
C VAL A 175 -5.37 17.38 14.68
N CYS A 176 -4.85 16.93 15.84
CA CYS A 176 -4.83 15.50 16.16
C CYS A 176 -6.27 15.01 16.39
N ILE A 177 -6.70 14.05 15.60
CA ILE A 177 -8.06 13.48 15.61
C ILE A 177 -8.12 12.11 16.29
N GLY A 178 -6.98 11.52 16.64
CA GLY A 178 -6.91 10.24 17.35
C GLY A 178 -5.54 9.59 17.28
N GLU A 179 -5.45 8.43 17.91
CA GLU A 179 -4.27 7.59 17.96
C GLU A 179 -4.64 6.14 17.65
N VAL A 180 -3.75 5.43 16.97
CA VAL A 180 -3.88 3.99 16.70
C VAL A 180 -2.61 3.29 17.17
N ARG A 181 -2.77 2.26 18.00
CA ARG A 181 -1.65 1.40 18.40
C ARG A 181 -1.47 0.28 17.39
N VAL A 182 -0.26 0.10 16.92
CA VAL A 182 0.11 -0.88 15.89
C VAL A 182 1.37 -1.64 16.30
N THR A 183 1.58 -2.84 15.78
CA THR A 183 2.88 -3.54 15.88
C THR A 183 3.99 -2.70 15.23
N SER A 184 5.26 -2.94 15.60
CA SER A 184 6.38 -2.23 14.95
C SER A 184 6.38 -2.43 13.43
N PRO A 185 6.98 -1.50 12.65
CA PRO A 185 7.06 -1.65 11.19
C PRO A 185 7.66 -2.99 10.76
N ALA A 186 8.77 -3.40 11.40
CA ALA A 186 9.42 -4.68 11.13
C ALA A 186 8.49 -5.86 11.40
N ARG A 187 7.84 -5.89 12.58
CA ARG A 187 6.88 -6.95 12.91
C ARG A 187 5.69 -6.98 11.95
N THR A 188 5.18 -5.84 11.56
CA THR A 188 4.08 -5.72 10.59
C THR A 188 4.45 -6.34 9.25
N LEU A 189 5.65 -6.05 8.72
CA LEU A 189 6.13 -6.63 7.46
C LEU A 189 6.29 -8.15 7.55
N VAL A 190 6.87 -8.65 8.65
CA VAL A 190 7.01 -10.09 8.89
C VAL A 190 5.65 -10.77 8.94
N ASP A 191 4.68 -10.22 9.68
CA ASP A 191 3.33 -10.77 9.75
C ASP A 191 2.66 -10.82 8.35
N CYS A 192 2.83 -9.76 7.53
CA CYS A 192 2.30 -9.74 6.16
C CYS A 192 2.99 -10.76 5.26
N ALA A 193 4.31 -10.90 5.36
CA ALA A 193 5.09 -11.86 4.57
C ALA A 193 4.70 -13.31 4.85
N LEU A 194 4.29 -13.62 6.09
CA LEU A 194 3.84 -14.95 6.49
C LEU A 194 2.36 -15.21 6.16
N LEU A 195 1.59 -14.17 5.85
CA LEU A 195 0.14 -14.27 5.60
C LEU A 195 -0.24 -14.21 4.11
N TYR A 196 0.59 -13.58 3.28
CA TYR A 196 0.23 -13.24 1.89
C TYR A 196 1.32 -13.65 0.91
N PRO A 197 0.96 -13.89 -0.37
CA PRO A 197 1.90 -14.20 -1.44
C PRO A 197 2.93 -13.08 -1.66
N PHE A 198 4.10 -13.47 -2.17
CA PHE A 198 5.24 -12.61 -2.43
C PHE A 198 4.89 -11.35 -3.23
N GLU A 199 4.15 -11.51 -4.33
CA GLU A 199 3.81 -10.40 -5.24
C GLU A 199 2.96 -9.32 -4.57
N HIS A 200 2.16 -9.67 -3.57
CA HIS A 200 1.31 -8.70 -2.87
C HIS A 200 2.03 -7.98 -1.73
N VAL A 201 3.17 -8.52 -1.27
CA VAL A 201 3.88 -7.99 -0.10
C VAL A 201 5.16 -7.25 -0.46
N LEU A 202 5.75 -7.52 -1.64
CA LEU A 202 6.99 -6.86 -2.04
C LEU A 202 6.88 -5.34 -2.01
N SER A 203 5.75 -4.79 -2.44
CA SER A 203 5.47 -3.35 -2.42
C SER A 203 5.44 -2.77 -0.99
N MET A 204 5.02 -3.55 0.01
CA MET A 204 5.08 -3.12 1.42
C MET A 204 6.53 -2.95 1.88
N PHE A 205 7.42 -3.90 1.52
CA PHE A 205 8.84 -3.85 1.85
C PHE A 205 9.52 -2.67 1.15
N ASP A 206 9.29 -2.51 -0.15
CA ASP A 206 9.86 -1.41 -0.93
C ASP A 206 9.46 -0.05 -0.35
N SER A 207 8.17 0.15 -0.10
CA SER A 207 7.66 1.42 0.44
C SER A 207 8.14 1.69 1.87
N ALA A 208 8.25 0.67 2.71
CA ALA A 208 8.73 0.82 4.07
C ALA A 208 10.23 1.18 4.11
N LEU A 209 11.05 0.53 3.27
CA LEU A 209 12.48 0.82 3.13
C LEU A 209 12.71 2.20 2.50
N ARG A 210 12.01 2.55 1.42
CA ARG A 210 12.09 3.86 0.75
C ARG A 210 11.81 5.00 1.72
N ARG A 211 10.80 4.82 2.56
CA ARG A 211 10.40 5.83 3.57
C ARG A 211 11.26 5.81 4.84
N GLY A 212 12.24 4.91 4.94
CA GLY A 212 13.11 4.78 6.11
C GLY A 212 12.37 4.41 7.40
N LEU A 213 11.23 3.72 7.30
CA LEU A 213 10.41 3.34 8.45
C LEU A 213 10.95 2.10 9.15
N VAL A 214 11.80 1.37 8.48
CA VAL A 214 12.41 0.11 8.94
C VAL A 214 13.74 -0.10 8.23
N THR A 215 14.65 -0.82 8.89
CA THR A 215 15.87 -1.34 8.27
C THR A 215 15.76 -2.85 8.03
N ARG A 216 16.64 -3.39 7.19
CA ARG A 216 16.71 -4.85 6.94
C ARG A 216 17.06 -5.62 8.21
N GLU A 217 17.96 -5.08 9.00
CA GLU A 217 18.44 -5.65 10.27
C GLU A 217 17.31 -5.73 11.30
N GLU A 218 16.45 -4.72 11.38
CA GLU A 218 15.26 -4.74 12.25
C GLU A 218 14.28 -5.85 11.86
N ILE A 219 14.09 -6.12 10.55
CA ILE A 219 13.24 -7.21 10.07
C ILE A 219 13.85 -8.57 10.42
N VAL A 220 15.15 -8.75 10.17
CA VAL A 220 15.88 -9.99 10.52
C VAL A 220 15.79 -10.25 12.02
N ALA A 221 16.02 -9.24 12.87
CA ALA A 221 15.92 -9.37 14.32
C ALA A 221 14.53 -9.83 14.80
N VAL A 222 13.47 -9.46 14.11
CA VAL A 222 12.12 -9.99 14.37
C VAL A 222 12.06 -11.48 14.03
N CYS A 223 12.60 -11.89 12.87
CA CYS A 223 12.62 -13.30 12.44
C CYS A 223 13.39 -14.18 13.41
N ASP A 224 14.54 -13.74 13.91
CA ASP A 224 15.38 -14.47 14.88
C ASP A 224 14.62 -14.77 16.19
N GLY A 225 13.66 -13.93 16.53
CA GLY A 225 12.81 -14.11 17.71
C GLY A 225 11.57 -14.99 17.48
N LEU A 226 11.35 -15.50 16.27
CA LEU A 226 10.19 -16.32 15.93
C LEU A 226 10.55 -17.81 15.84
N ARG A 227 9.54 -18.67 16.06
CA ARG A 227 9.65 -20.13 15.91
C ARG A 227 8.83 -20.62 14.71
N VAL A 228 8.94 -19.90 13.60
CA VAL A 228 8.26 -20.20 12.34
C VAL A 228 9.26 -20.10 11.20
N ASP A 229 8.97 -20.76 10.08
CA ASP A 229 9.80 -20.58 8.88
C ASP A 229 9.67 -19.15 8.35
N CYS A 230 10.76 -18.40 8.38
CA CYS A 230 10.87 -17.05 7.84
C CYS A 230 11.43 -17.00 6.41
N GLY A 231 11.53 -18.12 5.71
CA GLY A 231 11.93 -18.17 4.29
C GLY A 231 11.21 -17.17 3.40
N PRO A 232 9.87 -17.00 3.49
CA PRO A 232 9.14 -15.96 2.74
C PRO A 232 9.63 -14.54 3.03
N VAL A 233 10.00 -14.23 4.28
CA VAL A 233 10.53 -12.91 4.69
C VAL A 233 11.90 -12.66 4.06
N PHE A 234 12.80 -13.64 4.14
CA PHE A 234 14.15 -13.54 3.55
C PHE A 234 14.09 -13.42 2.04
N ARG A 235 13.16 -14.11 1.37
CA ARG A 235 12.90 -13.96 -0.05
C ARG A 235 12.48 -12.51 -0.39
N LEU A 236 11.55 -11.95 0.37
CA LEU A 236 11.14 -10.55 0.21
C LEU A 236 12.30 -9.58 0.44
N LEU A 237 13.10 -9.79 1.50
CA LEU A 237 14.30 -8.99 1.76
C LEU A 237 15.32 -9.07 0.62
N HIS A 238 15.50 -10.25 0.01
CA HIS A 238 16.42 -10.42 -1.13
C HIS A 238 16.01 -9.52 -2.31
N TYR A 239 14.72 -9.45 -2.61
CA TYR A 239 14.21 -8.68 -3.76
C TYR A 239 13.78 -7.25 -3.43
N ALA A 240 13.65 -6.88 -2.16
CA ALA A 240 13.19 -5.55 -1.78
C ALA A 240 14.18 -4.45 -2.22
N ASP A 241 13.64 -3.39 -2.84
CA ASP A 241 14.43 -2.29 -3.39
C ASP A 241 13.72 -0.94 -3.16
N ALA A 242 14.37 -0.07 -2.39
CA ALA A 242 13.84 1.26 -2.07
C ALA A 242 13.78 2.21 -3.28
N ARG A 243 14.36 1.84 -4.42
CA ARG A 243 14.29 2.62 -5.67
C ARG A 243 12.95 2.48 -6.39
N SER A 244 12.12 1.46 -6.09
CA SER A 244 10.77 1.36 -6.63
C SER A 244 9.94 2.56 -6.18
N GLU A 245 9.36 3.33 -7.11
CA GLU A 245 8.73 4.62 -6.80
C GLU A 245 7.29 4.46 -6.28
N ASN A 246 6.61 3.40 -6.68
CA ASN A 246 5.24 3.14 -6.26
C ASN A 246 4.90 1.64 -6.18
N GLY A 247 3.77 1.34 -5.52
CA GLY A 247 3.32 -0.04 -5.33
C GLY A 247 2.97 -0.78 -6.61
N GLY A 248 2.59 -0.07 -7.67
CA GLY A 248 2.29 -0.67 -8.98
C GLY A 248 3.55 -1.21 -9.66
N GLU A 249 4.64 -0.43 -9.65
CA GLU A 249 5.95 -0.87 -10.11
C GLU A 249 6.44 -2.07 -9.31
N SER A 250 6.38 -2.01 -7.96
CA SER A 250 6.77 -3.13 -7.10
C SER A 250 5.98 -4.40 -7.41
N PHE A 251 4.67 -4.27 -7.66
CA PHE A 251 3.80 -5.39 -8.04
C PHE A 251 4.16 -5.95 -9.41
N CYS A 252 4.37 -5.09 -10.42
CA CYS A 252 4.82 -5.48 -11.75
C CYS A 252 6.15 -6.26 -11.69
N ARG A 253 7.12 -5.75 -10.94
CA ARG A 253 8.40 -6.40 -10.69
C ARG A 253 8.24 -7.75 -10.00
N ALA A 254 7.41 -7.81 -8.96
CA ALA A 254 7.16 -9.04 -8.24
C ALA A 254 6.56 -10.12 -9.13
N VAL A 255 5.57 -9.78 -9.96
CA VAL A 255 4.97 -10.70 -10.93
C VAL A 255 6.00 -11.18 -11.95
N SER A 256 6.88 -10.30 -12.47
CA SER A 256 7.92 -10.74 -13.41
C SER A 256 8.88 -11.75 -12.77
N ILE A 257 9.25 -11.56 -11.50
CA ILE A 257 10.11 -12.49 -10.73
C ILE A 257 9.39 -13.83 -10.50
N GLU A 258 8.11 -13.81 -10.11
CA GLU A 258 7.30 -15.03 -9.93
C GLU A 258 7.17 -15.84 -11.23
N GLU A 259 7.09 -15.16 -12.36
CA GLU A 259 7.03 -15.78 -13.68
C GLU A 259 8.41 -16.25 -14.20
N GLY A 260 9.46 -16.12 -13.37
CA GLY A 260 10.80 -16.66 -13.64
C GLY A 260 11.67 -15.78 -14.55
N PHE A 261 11.39 -14.48 -14.66
CA PHE A 261 12.28 -13.55 -15.33
C PHE A 261 13.38 -13.04 -14.40
N VAL A 262 14.54 -12.72 -14.95
CA VAL A 262 15.63 -12.08 -14.21
C VAL A 262 15.13 -10.77 -13.62
N PRO A 263 15.41 -10.47 -12.33
CA PRO A 263 15.03 -9.19 -11.73
C PRO A 263 15.60 -8.01 -12.51
N PRO A 264 14.79 -6.99 -12.84
CA PRO A 264 15.28 -5.80 -13.52
C PRO A 264 16.11 -4.91 -12.60
N GLN A 265 16.99 -4.09 -13.18
CA GLN A 265 17.47 -2.89 -12.52
C GLN A 265 16.37 -1.82 -12.57
N LEU A 266 16.29 -0.99 -11.50
CA LEU A 266 15.22 -0.01 -11.34
C LEU A 266 15.68 1.40 -11.64
N GLN A 267 14.78 2.22 -12.19
CA GLN A 267 14.90 3.68 -12.29
C GLN A 267 16.19 4.13 -12.97
N HIS A 268 16.41 3.63 -14.21
CA HIS A 268 17.59 3.95 -14.97
C HIS A 268 17.37 5.19 -15.85
N THR A 269 18.31 6.17 -15.78
CA THR A 269 18.30 7.36 -16.63
C THR A 269 19.25 7.19 -17.80
N PHE A 270 18.73 7.36 -19.01
CA PHE A 270 19.51 7.37 -20.25
C PHE A 270 19.91 8.78 -20.63
N TYR A 271 21.08 8.90 -21.23
CA TYR A 271 21.61 10.16 -21.74
C TYR A 271 21.92 10.04 -23.24
N SER A 272 21.59 11.08 -24.01
CA SER A 272 21.91 11.15 -25.41
C SER A 272 23.45 11.08 -25.62
N ARG A 273 23.89 10.16 -26.44
CA ARG A 273 25.32 10.00 -26.77
C ARG A 273 25.90 11.18 -27.55
N VAL A 274 25.02 11.97 -28.18
CA VAL A 274 25.42 13.12 -29.01
C VAL A 274 25.46 14.41 -28.21
N THR A 275 24.41 14.65 -27.41
CA THR A 275 24.23 15.93 -26.72
C THR A 275 24.59 15.88 -25.23
N GLY A 276 24.75 14.70 -24.65
CA GLY A 276 24.92 14.48 -23.21
C GLY A 276 23.69 14.84 -22.34
N LYS A 277 22.59 15.26 -22.98
CA LYS A 277 21.35 15.58 -22.27
C LYS A 277 20.59 14.31 -21.89
N GLU A 278 19.76 14.39 -20.85
CA GLU A 278 18.86 13.32 -20.46
C GLU A 278 17.92 12.97 -21.62
N ALA A 279 17.92 11.70 -22.03
CA ALA A 279 17.05 11.15 -23.05
C ALA A 279 15.74 10.60 -22.45
N GLY A 280 15.79 10.16 -21.19
CA GLY A 280 14.64 9.69 -20.44
C GLY A 280 15.02 8.77 -19.30
N ARG A 281 14.12 8.65 -18.31
CA ARG A 281 14.22 7.68 -17.21
C ARG A 281 13.17 6.60 -17.39
N VAL A 282 13.57 5.34 -17.18
CA VAL A 282 12.71 4.16 -17.33
C VAL A 282 12.57 3.42 -16.00
N ASP A 283 11.45 2.76 -15.79
CA ASP A 283 11.16 2.07 -14.52
C ASP A 283 12.00 0.81 -14.37
N PHE A 284 12.14 0.01 -15.45
CA PHE A 284 12.87 -1.25 -15.45
C PHE A 284 13.80 -1.36 -16.64
N ILE A 285 14.97 -1.98 -16.43
CA ILE A 285 15.95 -2.26 -17.48
C ILE A 285 16.54 -3.66 -17.31
N TRP A 286 16.74 -4.36 -18.44
CA TRP A 286 17.50 -5.60 -18.53
C TRP A 286 18.59 -5.45 -19.59
N HIS A 287 19.74 -6.01 -19.28
CA HIS A 287 20.84 -6.23 -20.23
C HIS A 287 20.87 -7.71 -20.59
N THR A 288 20.80 -8.01 -21.89
CA THR A 288 20.85 -9.39 -22.38
C THR A 288 22.29 -9.79 -22.73
N GLU A 289 22.57 -11.08 -22.77
CA GLU A 289 23.91 -11.60 -23.11
C GLU A 289 24.34 -11.25 -24.53
N ASP A 290 23.39 -11.08 -25.46
CA ASP A 290 23.64 -10.62 -26.85
C ASP A 290 23.80 -9.10 -26.97
N GLY A 291 23.87 -8.37 -25.87
CA GLY A 291 24.15 -6.94 -25.79
C GLY A 291 22.94 -6.04 -26.03
N ARG A 292 21.72 -6.58 -26.14
CA ARG A 292 20.50 -5.75 -26.23
C ARG A 292 20.16 -5.14 -24.87
N ILE A 293 19.56 -3.95 -24.93
CA ILE A 293 19.00 -3.26 -23.79
C ILE A 293 17.48 -3.26 -23.94
N ILE A 294 16.80 -3.90 -23.00
CA ILE A 294 15.34 -3.98 -22.95
C ILE A 294 14.87 -3.12 -21.79
N VAL A 295 13.92 -2.24 -22.02
CA VAL A 295 13.33 -1.40 -20.97
C VAL A 295 11.84 -1.62 -20.89
N LEU A 296 11.29 -1.39 -19.69
CA LEU A 296 9.86 -1.41 -19.47
C LEU A 296 9.42 -0.17 -18.71
N GLU A 297 8.34 0.44 -19.16
CA GLU A 297 7.61 1.53 -18.50
C GLU A 297 6.28 1.00 -18.01
N PHE A 298 6.02 1.21 -16.72
CA PHE A 298 4.76 0.82 -16.08
C PHE A 298 3.80 2.01 -16.03
N ASP A 299 2.73 1.94 -16.84
CA ASP A 299 1.68 2.94 -16.83
C ASP A 299 0.73 2.71 -15.64
N GLY A 300 0.85 3.55 -14.61
CA GLY A 300 -0.01 3.49 -13.42
C GLY A 300 -1.49 3.73 -13.76
N MET A 301 -2.39 3.20 -12.91
CA MET A 301 -3.86 3.33 -13.06
C MET A 301 -4.36 4.78 -13.06
N GLN A 302 -3.61 5.74 -12.53
CA GLN A 302 -4.02 7.15 -12.43
C GLN A 302 -4.35 7.78 -13.79
N LYS A 303 -3.69 7.35 -14.87
CA LYS A 303 -4.00 7.85 -16.23
C LYS A 303 -5.41 7.47 -16.73
N TYR A 304 -6.05 6.48 -16.10
CA TYR A 304 -7.38 5.98 -16.52
C TYR A 304 -8.52 6.41 -15.59
N ILE A 305 -8.24 6.93 -14.40
CA ILE A 305 -9.25 7.26 -13.38
C ILE A 305 -9.55 8.75 -13.35
N ASP A 306 -8.64 9.62 -13.81
CA ASP A 306 -8.84 11.07 -13.79
C ASP A 306 -9.08 11.62 -15.21
N PRO A 307 -10.37 11.83 -15.61
CA PRO A 307 -10.71 12.43 -16.89
C PRO A 307 -10.23 13.90 -17.01
N GLU A 308 -9.99 14.59 -15.90
CA GLU A 308 -9.57 16.00 -15.92
C GLU A 308 -8.08 16.14 -16.28
N MET A 309 -7.23 15.15 -15.97
CA MET A 309 -5.82 15.17 -16.40
C MET A 309 -5.66 14.94 -17.92
N THR A 310 -6.65 14.33 -18.57
CA THR A 310 -6.63 14.07 -20.03
C THR A 310 -7.26 15.19 -20.85
N SER A 311 -8.12 16.05 -20.25
CA SER A 311 -8.97 16.99 -21.00
C SER A 311 -8.27 18.28 -21.45
N ASN A 312 -7.06 18.60 -20.98
CA ASN A 312 -6.37 19.86 -21.29
C ASN A 312 -5.09 19.73 -22.14
N ARG A 313 -4.69 18.51 -22.56
CA ARG A 313 -3.58 18.33 -23.51
C ARG A 313 -4.12 17.79 -24.83
N ASP A 314 -3.70 18.41 -25.94
CA ASP A 314 -3.98 17.88 -27.27
C ASP A 314 -3.43 16.45 -27.37
N VAL A 315 -4.32 15.46 -27.54
CA VAL A 315 -3.99 14.02 -27.69
C VAL A 315 -2.87 13.83 -28.75
N ARG A 316 -2.83 14.68 -29.77
CA ARG A 316 -1.78 14.66 -30.79
C ARG A 316 -0.42 15.09 -30.23
N GLN A 317 -0.39 16.01 -29.26
CA GLN A 317 0.85 16.44 -28.63
C GLN A 317 1.40 15.34 -27.72
N VAL A 318 0.54 14.71 -26.90
CA VAL A 318 0.94 13.58 -26.06
C VAL A 318 1.53 12.44 -26.91
N ALA A 319 0.88 12.11 -28.02
CA ALA A 319 1.37 11.05 -28.92
C ALA A 319 2.71 11.42 -29.63
N ARG A 320 2.95 12.72 -29.88
CA ARG A 320 4.24 13.19 -30.40
C ARG A 320 5.35 13.09 -29.34
N ASP A 321 5.07 13.56 -28.13
CA ASP A 321 6.02 13.56 -27.02
C ASP A 321 6.44 12.11 -26.68
N GLU A 322 5.50 11.16 -26.69
CA GLU A 322 5.77 9.74 -26.47
C GLU A 322 6.65 9.14 -27.59
N ARG A 323 6.37 9.46 -28.87
CA ARG A 323 7.19 8.99 -29.99
C ARG A 323 8.61 9.58 -29.93
N GLN A 324 8.71 10.86 -29.57
CA GLN A 324 10.02 11.51 -29.44
C GLN A 324 10.82 10.84 -28.33
N ARG A 325 10.21 10.61 -27.17
CA ARG A 325 10.86 9.92 -26.05
C ARG A 325 11.33 8.51 -26.41
N GLU A 326 10.52 7.75 -27.15
CA GLU A 326 10.92 6.42 -27.62
C GLU A 326 12.10 6.50 -28.58
N GLN A 327 12.11 7.50 -29.47
CA GLN A 327 13.22 7.74 -30.36
C GLN A 327 14.50 8.11 -29.61
N ASP A 328 14.40 9.00 -28.61
CA ASP A 328 15.55 9.43 -27.80
C ASP A 328 16.14 8.24 -27.01
N LEU A 329 15.31 7.34 -26.50
CA LEU A 329 15.75 6.11 -25.83
C LEU A 329 16.46 5.17 -26.81
N LYS A 330 15.96 4.99 -28.05
CA LYS A 330 16.60 4.18 -29.10
C LYS A 330 17.96 4.76 -29.48
N GLU A 331 18.07 6.08 -29.63
CA GLU A 331 19.35 6.76 -29.92
C GLU A 331 20.35 6.65 -28.76
N ALA A 332 19.86 6.53 -27.53
CA ALA A 332 20.66 6.26 -26.34
C ALA A 332 21.11 4.78 -26.23
N GLY A 333 20.59 3.88 -27.09
CA GLY A 333 21.03 2.49 -27.22
C GLY A 333 19.99 1.47 -26.72
N VAL A 334 18.78 1.89 -26.42
CA VAL A 334 17.68 0.96 -26.06
C VAL A 334 17.24 0.18 -27.29
N SER A 335 17.20 -1.14 -27.18
CA SER A 335 16.82 -2.05 -28.27
C SER A 335 15.31 -2.28 -28.32
N VAL A 336 14.66 -2.40 -27.17
CA VAL A 336 13.22 -2.68 -27.04
C VAL A 336 12.64 -1.86 -25.90
N VAL A 337 11.49 -1.20 -26.15
CA VAL A 337 10.69 -0.53 -25.14
C VAL A 337 9.39 -1.30 -24.97
N ILE A 338 9.14 -1.79 -23.77
CA ILE A 338 7.89 -2.47 -23.36
C ILE A 338 7.05 -1.47 -22.59
N ARG A 339 5.76 -1.42 -22.87
CA ARG A 339 4.77 -0.71 -22.04
C ARG A 339 3.75 -1.69 -21.50
N THR A 340 3.46 -1.57 -20.22
CA THR A 340 2.46 -2.39 -19.56
C THR A 340 1.67 -1.57 -18.54
N ASN A 341 0.51 -2.07 -18.15
CA ASN A 341 -0.35 -1.44 -17.17
C ASN A 341 -0.79 -2.45 -16.10
N TYR A 342 -1.42 -1.95 -15.04
CA TYR A 342 -1.85 -2.77 -13.92
C TYR A 342 -2.76 -3.94 -14.32
N ILE A 343 -3.67 -3.72 -15.28
CA ILE A 343 -4.62 -4.75 -15.71
C ILE A 343 -3.90 -5.93 -16.38
N GLU A 344 -2.96 -5.64 -17.27
CA GLU A 344 -2.16 -6.67 -17.95
C GLU A 344 -1.31 -7.48 -16.96
N VAL A 345 -0.73 -6.80 -15.96
CA VAL A 345 0.08 -7.45 -14.92
C VAL A 345 -0.80 -8.37 -14.06
N VAL A 346 -2.00 -7.93 -13.67
CA VAL A 346 -2.96 -8.77 -12.91
C VAL A 346 -3.42 -9.98 -13.73
N GLN A 347 -3.66 -9.81 -15.03
CA GLN A 347 -4.04 -10.88 -15.93
C GLN A 347 -2.88 -11.86 -16.24
N ARG A 348 -1.64 -11.51 -15.92
CA ARG A 348 -0.40 -12.26 -16.12
C ARG A 348 -0.10 -12.60 -17.59
N ALA A 349 -0.94 -13.36 -18.26
CA ALA A 349 -0.66 -13.85 -19.62
C ALA A 349 -0.28 -12.77 -20.63
N PRO A 350 -1.00 -11.64 -20.77
CA PRO A 350 -0.59 -10.54 -21.67
C PRO A 350 0.77 -9.97 -21.30
N PHE A 351 1.04 -9.78 -20.00
CA PHE A 351 2.29 -9.24 -19.49
C PHE A 351 3.47 -10.20 -19.78
N VAL A 352 3.33 -11.48 -19.43
CA VAL A 352 4.34 -12.51 -19.68
C VAL A 352 4.66 -12.63 -21.17
N MET A 353 3.65 -12.60 -22.04
CA MET A 353 3.86 -12.63 -23.49
C MET A 353 4.69 -11.45 -23.97
N LYS A 354 4.44 -10.23 -23.48
CA LYS A 354 5.25 -9.04 -23.83
C LYS A 354 6.70 -9.21 -23.41
N LEU A 355 6.97 -9.69 -22.20
CA LEU A 355 8.33 -9.95 -21.71
C LEU A 355 9.05 -11.01 -22.57
N MET A 356 8.36 -12.11 -22.90
CA MET A 356 8.91 -13.18 -23.74
C MET A 356 9.22 -12.69 -25.16
N GLN A 357 8.29 -11.97 -25.80
CA GLN A 357 8.46 -11.43 -27.16
C GLN A 357 9.60 -10.43 -27.24
N ALA A 358 9.79 -9.62 -26.21
CA ALA A 358 10.91 -8.70 -26.08
C ALA A 358 12.26 -9.41 -25.87
N GLY A 359 12.24 -10.67 -25.44
CA GLY A 359 13.43 -11.44 -25.12
C GLY A 359 14.03 -11.12 -23.76
N VAL A 360 13.19 -10.73 -22.78
CA VAL A 360 13.65 -10.53 -21.40
C VAL A 360 14.23 -11.83 -20.85
N PRO A 361 15.46 -11.80 -20.27
CA PRO A 361 16.11 -13.00 -19.76
C PRO A 361 15.30 -13.73 -18.70
N ARG A 362 15.29 -15.06 -18.76
CA ARG A 362 14.76 -15.89 -17.69
C ARG A 362 15.86 -16.28 -16.72
N ALA A 363 15.54 -16.27 -15.44
CA ALA A 363 16.39 -16.89 -14.43
C ALA A 363 16.53 -18.37 -14.80
N GLY A 364 17.76 -18.87 -14.93
CA GLY A 364 17.98 -20.31 -15.14
C GLY A 364 17.33 -21.10 -14.02
N ALA A 365 16.96 -22.35 -14.28
CA ALA A 365 16.32 -23.25 -13.33
C ALA A 365 17.29 -23.72 -12.21
N HIS A 366 18.02 -22.79 -11.60
CA HIS A 366 18.76 -23.08 -10.38
C HIS A 366 17.90 -22.69 -9.17
N PRO A 367 17.60 -23.61 -8.28
CA PRO A 367 17.00 -23.28 -7.00
C PRO A 367 17.96 -22.33 -6.27
N ILE A 368 17.47 -21.13 -5.94
CA ILE A 368 18.22 -20.06 -5.24
C ILE A 368 18.54 -20.44 -3.78
N PHE A 369 18.25 -21.65 -3.37
CA PHE A 369 18.58 -22.19 -2.05
C PHE A 369 19.31 -23.52 -2.19
N GLU A 370 20.60 -23.50 -2.57
CA GLU A 370 21.51 -24.54 -2.08
C GLU A 370 21.79 -24.20 -0.61
N HIS A 371 21.43 -25.12 0.25
CA HIS A 371 21.83 -25.13 1.65
C HIS A 371 23.34 -25.01 1.71
N ALA A 372 23.86 -23.93 2.27
CA ALA A 372 25.23 -23.90 2.75
C ALA A 372 25.27 -24.86 3.97
N ASP A 373 25.97 -25.97 3.81
CA ASP A 373 26.37 -26.89 4.87
C ASP A 373 27.22 -26.18 5.95
#